data_fe10bfe9001d3c4a56c3e6ff5162dc9b
#
_entry.id   fe10bfe9001d3c4a56c3e6ff5162dc9b
#
_cell.length_a   1.000
_cell.length_b   1.000
_cell.length_c   1.000
_cell.angle_alpha   90.00
_cell.angle_beta   90.00
_cell.angle_gamma   90.00
#
_symmetry.space_group_name_H-M   'P 1'
#
loop_
_entity.id
_entity.type
_entity.pdbx_description
1 polymer ?
#
loop_
_entity_poly.entity_id
_entity_poly.type
_entity_poly.pdbx_seq_one_letter_code
_entity_poly.pdbx_strand_id
1 'polypeptide(L)'
;MSFKNTYIGTIVYAVKSLATGMKVTLCEFFTRKVTERYPENRKTLKISDRHRGVLVMPHDDEGNNKCIACGLCQMTCPNGTISITTKSVTDEETGKSKKVLVEYNYDLGACMFCQLCVNACPKGAIEFSNEFENAVFDRKKLVLKLNK
;
A
#
# COMPACT_ATOMS: atom_id res chain seq x y z
N MET A 1 -59.23 -5.19 -6.57
CA MET A 1 -58.97 -4.04 -5.67
C MET A 1 -57.78 -4.42 -4.76
N SER A 2 -56.71 -3.67 -4.83
CA SER A 2 -55.51 -3.97 -4.06
C SER A 2 -55.79 -3.73 -2.55
N PHE A 3 -55.53 -4.70 -1.69
CA PHE A 3 -55.70 -4.63 -0.24
C PHE A 3 -55.03 -3.41 0.40
N LYS A 4 -54.13 -2.80 -0.29
CA LYS A 4 -53.37 -1.61 0.14
C LYS A 4 -54.19 -0.32 0.21
N ASN A 5 -55.34 -0.22 -0.48
CA ASN A 5 -56.13 1.01 -0.53
C ASN A 5 -57.23 1.10 0.52
N THR A 6 -57.34 0.14 1.40
CA THR A 6 -58.28 0.15 2.52
C THR A 6 -57.54 0.66 3.76
N TYR A 7 -58.17 1.52 4.58
CA TYR A 7 -57.55 2.09 5.81
C TYR A 7 -56.86 1.02 6.70
N ILE A 8 -57.55 -0.11 6.95
CA ILE A 8 -57.07 -1.26 7.70
C ILE A 8 -55.83 -1.90 6.98
N GLY A 9 -55.91 -2.04 5.66
CA GLY A 9 -54.82 -2.58 4.84
C GLY A 9 -53.57 -1.75 4.93
N THR A 10 -53.67 -0.43 5.00
CA THR A 10 -52.55 0.50 5.17
C THR A 10 -51.91 0.35 6.54
N ILE A 11 -52.72 0.23 7.60
CA ILE A 11 -52.21 0.00 8.97
C ILE A 11 -51.47 -1.33 9.05
N VAL A 12 -52.05 -2.40 8.55
CA VAL A 12 -51.40 -3.72 8.53
C VAL A 12 -50.08 -3.70 7.78
N TYR A 13 -50.05 -3.01 6.63
CA TYR A 13 -48.82 -2.85 5.86
C TYR A 13 -47.75 -2.05 6.63
N ALA A 14 -48.12 -0.97 7.29
CA ALA A 14 -47.21 -0.17 8.10
C ALA A 14 -46.62 -0.98 9.27
N VAL A 15 -47.45 -1.69 10.01
CA VAL A 15 -47.00 -2.55 11.12
C VAL A 15 -46.05 -3.66 10.63
N LYS A 16 -46.41 -4.31 9.52
CA LYS A 16 -45.55 -5.33 8.89
C LYS A 16 -44.23 -4.78 8.45
N SER A 17 -44.19 -3.56 7.85
CA SER A 17 -42.98 -2.89 7.44
C SER A 17 -42.07 -2.57 8.64
N LEU A 18 -42.62 -2.02 9.70
CA LEU A 18 -41.89 -1.76 10.95
C LEU A 18 -41.32 -3.05 11.56
N ALA A 19 -42.14 -4.10 11.66
CA ALA A 19 -41.70 -5.39 12.18
C ALA A 19 -40.57 -5.99 11.32
N THR A 20 -40.62 -5.84 10.00
CA THR A 20 -39.55 -6.29 9.10
C THR A 20 -38.28 -5.51 9.34
N GLY A 21 -38.35 -4.18 9.47
CA GLY A 21 -37.19 -3.35 9.79
C GLY A 21 -36.55 -3.72 11.15
N MET A 22 -37.39 -3.87 12.17
CA MET A 22 -36.93 -4.30 13.52
C MET A 22 -36.27 -5.69 13.49
N LYS A 23 -36.79 -6.62 12.71
CA LYS A 23 -36.19 -7.95 12.55
C LYS A 23 -34.79 -7.86 11.96
N VAL A 24 -34.59 -7.05 10.95
CA VAL A 24 -33.26 -6.85 10.32
C VAL A 24 -32.27 -6.29 11.35
N THR A 25 -32.63 -5.22 12.04
CA THR A 25 -31.75 -4.62 13.06
C THR A 25 -31.44 -5.59 14.22
N LEU A 26 -32.43 -6.40 14.64
CA LEU A 26 -32.22 -7.39 15.64
C LEU A 26 -31.28 -8.52 15.18
N CYS A 27 -31.38 -8.96 13.92
CA CYS A 27 -30.45 -9.94 13.37
C CYS A 27 -29.03 -9.37 13.35
N GLU A 28 -28.85 -8.11 12.91
CA GLU A 28 -27.55 -7.44 12.91
C GLU A 28 -26.96 -7.27 14.32
N PHE A 29 -27.81 -7.04 15.32
CA PHE A 29 -27.36 -6.94 16.72
C PHE A 29 -26.67 -8.23 17.21
N PHE A 30 -27.15 -9.41 16.77
CA PHE A 30 -26.56 -10.71 17.13
C PHE A 30 -25.46 -11.17 16.15
N THR A 31 -25.24 -10.45 15.05
CA THR A 31 -24.19 -10.78 14.09
C THR A 31 -22.80 -10.51 14.69
N ARG A 32 -21.84 -11.38 14.38
CA ARG A 32 -20.45 -11.21 14.83
C ARG A 32 -19.89 -9.88 14.32
N LYS A 33 -19.28 -9.12 15.22
CA LYS A 33 -18.64 -7.85 14.89
C LYS A 33 -17.47 -8.06 13.91
N VAL A 34 -17.45 -7.31 12.82
CA VAL A 34 -16.41 -7.34 11.78
C VAL A 34 -15.38 -6.22 11.98
N THR A 35 -15.67 -5.30 12.91
CA THR A 35 -14.80 -4.14 13.19
C THR A 35 -13.44 -4.59 13.73
N GLU A 36 -12.40 -4.19 13.05
CA GLU A 36 -11.02 -4.36 13.50
C GLU A 36 -10.69 -3.36 14.61
N ARG A 37 -10.13 -3.85 15.71
CA ARG A 37 -9.73 -3.02 16.86
C ARG A 37 -8.23 -2.80 16.83
N TYR A 38 -7.78 -1.90 15.99
CA TYR A 38 -6.40 -1.45 16.00
C TYR A 38 -6.20 -0.42 17.13
N PRO A 39 -5.12 -0.47 17.94
CA PRO A 39 -3.92 -1.32 17.79
C PRO A 39 -3.95 -2.67 18.53
N GLU A 40 -5.03 -3.04 19.21
CA GLU A 40 -5.10 -4.25 20.06
C GLU A 40 -4.91 -5.53 19.24
N ASN A 41 -5.42 -5.55 18.00
CA ASN A 41 -5.32 -6.71 17.12
C ASN A 41 -4.09 -6.71 16.19
N ARG A 42 -3.09 -5.85 16.44
CA ARG A 42 -1.87 -5.71 15.60
C ARG A 42 -1.21 -7.04 15.22
N LYS A 43 -1.19 -8.01 16.16
CA LYS A 43 -0.57 -9.32 15.94
C LYS A 43 -1.37 -10.26 15.05
N THR A 44 -2.68 -10.05 14.94
CA THR A 44 -3.61 -10.90 14.18
C THR A 44 -4.15 -10.24 12.93
N LEU A 45 -3.79 -8.98 12.71
CA LEU A 45 -4.22 -8.19 11.57
C LEU A 45 -3.68 -8.79 10.27
N LYS A 46 -4.58 -9.17 9.39
CA LYS A 46 -4.23 -9.63 8.04
C LYS A 46 -4.31 -8.46 7.07
N ILE A 47 -3.15 -8.01 6.64
CA ILE A 47 -3.04 -7.02 5.58
C ILE A 47 -3.16 -7.74 4.24
N SER A 48 -3.87 -7.14 3.28
CA SER A 48 -3.98 -7.69 1.93
C SER A 48 -2.62 -7.71 1.24
N ASP A 49 -2.33 -8.77 0.47
CA ASP A 49 -1.11 -8.87 -0.35
C ASP A 49 -0.98 -7.75 -1.39
N ARG A 50 -2.10 -7.08 -1.70
CA ARG A 50 -2.12 -5.90 -2.59
C ARG A 50 -1.83 -4.58 -1.88
N HIS A 51 -1.60 -4.62 -0.58
CA HIS A 51 -1.28 -3.40 0.16
C HIS A 51 0.07 -2.84 -0.31
N ARG A 52 0.13 -1.53 -0.48
CA ARG A 52 1.35 -0.81 -0.87
C ARG A 52 1.78 0.05 0.31
N GLY A 53 2.59 -0.53 1.16
CA GLY A 53 3.12 0.16 2.34
C GLY A 53 4.38 0.94 2.01
N VAL A 54 5.54 0.42 2.35
CA VAL A 54 6.83 1.08 2.12
C VAL A 54 7.51 0.49 0.89
N LEU A 55 8.13 1.35 0.06
CA LEU A 55 8.98 0.88 -1.02
C LEU A 55 10.28 0.31 -0.42
N VAL A 56 10.61 -0.91 -0.80
CA VAL A 56 11.80 -1.62 -0.36
C VAL A 56 12.62 -2.11 -1.54
N MET A 57 13.90 -2.29 -1.33
CA MET A 57 14.80 -2.91 -2.29
C MET A 57 15.25 -4.25 -1.71
N PRO A 58 14.72 -5.38 -2.18
CA PRO A 58 15.17 -6.69 -1.72
C PRO A 58 16.65 -6.87 -1.98
N HIS A 59 17.36 -7.35 -0.97
CA HIS A 59 18.76 -7.74 -1.05
C HIS A 59 18.84 -9.26 -0.91
N ASP A 60 19.75 -9.87 -1.64
CA ASP A 60 20.05 -11.30 -1.50
C ASP A 60 20.82 -11.52 -0.18
N ASP A 61 20.97 -12.79 0.25
CA ASP A 61 21.68 -13.18 1.49
C ASP A 61 23.12 -12.65 1.53
N GLU A 62 23.72 -12.36 0.38
CA GLU A 62 25.05 -11.76 0.22
C GLU A 62 25.03 -10.21 0.27
N GLY A 63 23.86 -9.59 0.48
CA GLY A 63 23.72 -8.13 0.51
C GLY A 63 23.70 -7.46 -0.87
N ASN A 64 23.66 -8.23 -1.96
CA ASN A 64 23.58 -7.68 -3.31
C ASN A 64 22.14 -7.33 -3.67
N ASN A 65 21.94 -6.23 -4.40
CA ASN A 65 20.66 -5.84 -4.96
C ASN A 65 20.65 -6.04 -6.48
N LYS A 66 19.44 -6.22 -7.04
CA LYS A 66 19.24 -6.42 -8.48
C LYS A 66 19.26 -5.10 -9.28
N CYS A 67 19.51 -3.96 -8.62
CA CYS A 67 19.44 -2.65 -9.25
C CYS A 67 20.65 -2.41 -10.16
N ILE A 68 20.37 -2.05 -11.42
CA ILE A 68 21.38 -1.70 -12.44
C ILE A 68 21.61 -0.19 -12.54
N ALA A 69 21.09 0.60 -11.63
CA ALA A 69 21.22 2.06 -11.60
C ALA A 69 20.79 2.78 -12.89
N CYS A 70 19.75 2.29 -13.56
CA CYS A 70 19.27 2.84 -14.85
C CYS A 70 18.51 4.17 -14.73
N GLY A 71 18.01 4.53 -13.53
CA GLY A 71 17.29 5.78 -13.27
C GLY A 71 15.83 5.83 -13.73
N LEU A 72 15.27 4.77 -14.34
CA LEU A 72 13.89 4.75 -14.85
C LEU A 72 12.85 5.02 -13.75
N CYS A 73 13.02 4.45 -12.56
CA CYS A 73 12.12 4.67 -11.44
C CYS A 73 12.09 6.15 -10.98
N GLN A 74 13.22 6.84 -11.03
CA GLN A 74 13.28 8.27 -10.74
C GLN A 74 12.54 9.09 -11.81
N MET A 75 12.74 8.78 -13.09
CA MET A 75 12.10 9.50 -14.21
C MET A 75 10.58 9.26 -14.26
N THR A 76 10.13 8.07 -13.91
CA THR A 76 8.71 7.69 -13.94
C THR A 76 7.93 8.22 -12.74
N CYS A 77 8.61 8.66 -11.68
CA CYS A 77 7.94 9.14 -10.47
C CYS A 77 7.32 10.53 -10.68
N PRO A 78 5.98 10.69 -10.64
CA PRO A 78 5.33 11.99 -10.88
C PRO A 78 5.64 13.01 -9.79
N ASN A 79 5.88 12.56 -8.56
CA ASN A 79 6.17 13.44 -7.42
C ASN A 79 7.67 13.64 -7.15
N GLY A 80 8.56 13.01 -7.95
CA GLY A 80 9.99 13.13 -7.75
C GLY A 80 10.50 12.62 -6.38
N THR A 81 9.83 11.62 -5.82
CA THR A 81 10.15 11.09 -4.47
C THR A 81 11.38 10.20 -4.44
N ILE A 82 11.91 9.84 -5.59
CA ILE A 82 13.07 8.96 -5.75
C ILE A 82 14.23 9.76 -6.28
N SER A 83 15.37 9.70 -5.60
CA SER A 83 16.64 10.30 -6.03
C SER A 83 17.74 9.25 -6.03
N ILE A 84 18.40 9.08 -7.17
CA ILE A 84 19.42 8.05 -7.37
C ILE A 84 20.75 8.72 -7.67
N THR A 85 21.76 8.40 -6.88
CA THR A 85 23.15 8.80 -7.14
C THR A 85 23.91 7.59 -7.69
N THR A 86 24.53 7.77 -8.85
CA THR A 86 25.30 6.73 -9.54
C THR A 86 26.75 7.14 -9.72
N LYS A 87 27.67 6.16 -9.70
CA LYS A 87 29.07 6.33 -10.12
C LYS A 87 29.33 5.44 -11.32
N SER A 88 30.09 5.97 -12.29
CA SER A 88 30.61 5.15 -13.38
C SER A 88 31.94 4.53 -12.93
N VAL A 89 31.98 3.23 -12.86
CA VAL A 89 33.21 2.46 -12.61
C VAL A 89 33.62 1.84 -13.93
N THR A 90 34.85 2.09 -14.36
CA THR A 90 35.42 1.48 -15.56
C THR A 90 36.14 0.22 -15.10
N ASP A 91 35.72 -0.94 -15.55
CA ASP A 91 36.42 -2.19 -15.31
C ASP A 91 37.70 -2.21 -16.15
N GLU A 92 38.85 -2.29 -15.52
CA GLU A 92 40.18 -2.24 -16.18
C GLU A 92 40.42 -3.43 -17.11
N GLU A 93 39.75 -4.56 -16.85
CA GLU A 93 39.89 -5.79 -17.66
C GLU A 93 39.08 -5.79 -18.95
N THR A 94 37.93 -5.10 -19.01
CA THR A 94 37.01 -5.14 -20.18
C THR A 94 36.80 -3.80 -20.85
N GLY A 95 37.34 -2.69 -20.31
CA GLY A 95 37.17 -1.35 -20.84
C GLY A 95 35.75 -0.81 -20.90
N LYS A 96 34.78 -1.53 -20.28
CA LYS A 96 33.36 -1.17 -20.25
C LYS A 96 33.05 -0.35 -18.98
N SER A 97 32.45 0.82 -19.16
CA SER A 97 31.95 1.60 -18.03
C SER A 97 30.62 1.02 -17.54
N LYS A 98 30.59 0.56 -16.28
CA LYS A 98 29.41 0.10 -15.60
C LYS A 98 28.93 1.16 -14.62
N LYS A 99 27.61 1.49 -14.64
CA LYS A 99 27.02 2.35 -13.63
C LYS A 99 26.75 1.54 -12.38
N VAL A 100 27.26 2.00 -11.25
CA VAL A 100 27.02 1.39 -9.93
C VAL A 100 26.17 2.33 -9.11
N LEU A 101 25.20 1.77 -8.40
CA LEU A 101 24.34 2.49 -7.48
C LEU A 101 25.16 2.89 -6.24
N VAL A 102 25.22 4.19 -5.94
CA VAL A 102 25.88 4.70 -4.73
C VAL A 102 24.87 4.95 -3.64
N GLU A 103 23.76 5.62 -3.99
CA GLU A 103 22.75 5.99 -3.03
C GLU A 103 21.37 6.00 -3.71
N TYR A 104 20.40 5.40 -3.03
CA TYR A 104 19.01 5.39 -3.43
C TYR A 104 18.18 6.02 -2.31
N ASN A 105 17.80 7.26 -2.48
CA ASN A 105 16.99 8.00 -1.53
C ASN A 105 15.53 7.97 -1.97
N TYR A 106 14.64 7.65 -1.03
CA TYR A 106 13.21 7.57 -1.22
C TYR A 106 12.49 8.39 -0.15
N ASP A 107 11.72 9.40 -0.57
CA ASP A 107 10.86 10.20 0.31
C ASP A 107 9.47 9.55 0.41
N LEU A 108 9.28 8.76 1.46
CA LEU A 108 8.00 8.13 1.78
C LEU A 108 6.91 9.17 2.02
N GLY A 109 7.26 10.31 2.64
CA GLY A 109 6.30 11.36 3.03
C GLY A 109 5.66 12.10 1.84
N ALA A 110 6.23 12.00 0.66
CA ALA A 110 5.70 12.59 -0.58
C ALA A 110 5.22 11.53 -1.58
N CYS A 111 5.34 10.24 -1.26
CA CYS A 111 4.95 9.15 -2.15
C CYS A 111 3.43 8.98 -2.17
N MET A 112 2.86 8.80 -3.37
CA MET A 112 1.43 8.51 -3.58
C MET A 112 1.13 7.02 -3.81
N PHE A 113 2.10 6.14 -3.58
CA PHE A 113 1.97 4.68 -3.68
C PHE A 113 1.36 4.17 -5.01
N CYS A 114 1.62 4.87 -6.11
CA CYS A 114 1.05 4.58 -7.43
C CYS A 114 1.63 3.34 -8.13
N GLN A 115 2.76 2.80 -7.64
CA GLN A 115 3.45 1.62 -8.19
C GLN A 115 4.12 1.82 -9.57
N LEU A 116 4.11 3.01 -10.15
CA LEU A 116 4.73 3.25 -11.46
C LEU A 116 6.22 2.94 -11.46
N CYS A 117 6.95 3.29 -10.39
CA CYS A 117 8.38 2.99 -10.27
C CYS A 117 8.68 1.48 -10.26
N VAL A 118 7.83 0.69 -9.59
CA VAL A 118 7.97 -0.79 -9.56
C VAL A 118 7.72 -1.37 -10.95
N ASN A 119 6.63 -0.93 -11.61
CA ASN A 119 6.29 -1.41 -12.95
C ASN A 119 7.32 -0.99 -14.01
N ALA A 120 7.97 0.17 -13.83
CA ALA A 120 9.02 0.65 -14.74
C ALA A 120 10.37 -0.04 -14.54
N CYS A 121 10.55 -0.80 -13.45
CA CYS A 121 11.83 -1.45 -13.15
C CYS A 121 12.02 -2.72 -13.97
N PRO A 122 12.96 -2.79 -14.94
CA PRO A 122 13.14 -3.96 -15.80
C PRO A 122 13.73 -5.16 -15.07
N LYS A 123 14.33 -4.95 -13.89
CA LYS A 123 14.96 -6.00 -13.07
C LYS A 123 14.13 -6.40 -11.86
N GLY A 124 12.98 -5.75 -11.61
CA GLY A 124 12.22 -5.99 -10.40
C GLY A 124 13.03 -5.76 -9.12
N ALA A 125 13.89 -4.74 -9.13
CA ALA A 125 14.80 -4.47 -8.02
C ALA A 125 14.14 -3.74 -6.84
N ILE A 126 12.91 -3.29 -7.00
CA ILE A 126 12.14 -2.58 -5.98
C ILE A 126 10.72 -3.14 -5.93
N GLU A 127 10.16 -3.22 -4.72
CA GLU A 127 8.81 -3.68 -4.47
C GLU A 127 8.18 -2.94 -3.30
N PHE A 128 6.85 -3.05 -3.12
CA PHE A 128 6.18 -2.51 -1.95
C PHE A 128 6.04 -3.61 -0.88
N SER A 129 6.43 -3.29 0.34
CA SER A 129 6.18 -4.12 1.52
C SER A 129 4.76 -3.89 2.05
N ASN A 130 4.32 -4.77 2.93
CA ASN A 130 3.03 -4.62 3.64
C ASN A 130 3.14 -3.77 4.92
N GLU A 131 4.29 -3.16 5.19
CA GLU A 131 4.48 -2.29 6.34
C GLU A 131 3.69 -0.99 6.18
N PHE A 132 2.85 -0.66 7.16
CA PHE A 132 1.98 0.53 7.12
C PHE A 132 2.20 1.48 8.30
N GLU A 133 2.98 1.07 9.30
CA GLU A 133 3.21 1.87 10.51
C GLU A 133 4.37 2.85 10.32
N ASN A 134 4.10 3.91 9.56
CA ASN A 134 5.11 4.90 9.19
C ASN A 134 4.95 6.24 9.91
N ALA A 135 4.25 6.25 11.06
CA ALA A 135 4.08 7.46 11.85
C ALA A 135 5.40 7.84 12.53
N VAL A 136 5.91 9.02 12.23
CA VAL A 136 7.16 9.55 12.78
C VAL A 136 6.95 10.97 13.28
N PHE A 137 7.72 11.37 14.29
CA PHE A 137 7.69 12.71 14.84
C PHE A 137 8.37 13.76 13.94
N ASP A 138 9.45 13.37 13.26
CA ASP A 138 10.20 14.23 12.34
C ASP A 138 10.09 13.73 10.90
N ARG A 139 9.65 14.62 9.99
CA ARG A 139 9.52 14.30 8.57
C ARG A 139 10.81 13.78 7.93
N LYS A 140 11.97 14.22 8.39
CA LYS A 140 13.26 13.76 7.86
C LYS A 140 13.46 12.24 7.98
N LYS A 141 12.80 11.61 8.95
CA LYS A 141 12.84 10.16 9.13
C LYS A 141 12.08 9.39 8.05
N LEU A 142 11.23 10.07 7.27
CA LEU A 142 10.53 9.47 6.12
C LEU A 142 11.38 9.44 4.86
N VAL A 143 12.57 10.03 4.86
CA VAL A 143 13.54 9.88 3.78
C VAL A 143 14.38 8.65 4.05
N LEU A 144 14.11 7.59 3.31
CA LEU A 144 14.72 6.27 3.49
C LEU A 144 15.83 6.05 2.46
N LYS A 145 16.93 5.43 2.90
CA LYS A 145 17.98 4.93 2.01
C LYS A 145 17.75 3.44 1.79
N LEU A 146 17.44 3.05 0.55
CA LEU A 146 17.03 1.67 0.24
C LEU A 146 18.21 0.74 -0.07
N ASN A 147 19.37 1.27 -0.40
CA ASN A 147 20.57 0.50 -0.78
C ASN A 147 21.56 0.31 0.38
N LYS A 148 21.05 0.08 1.57
CA LYS A 148 21.88 -0.21 2.75
C LYS A 148 22.27 -1.67 2.80
#